data_34510ecc942fcbe0265a3bde4823948a
#
_entry.id   34510ecc942fcbe0265a3bde4823948a
#
_cell.length_a   1.000
_cell.length_b   1.000
_cell.length_c   1.000
_cell.angle_alpha   90.00
_cell.angle_beta   90.00
_cell.angle_gamma   90.00
#
_symmetry.space_group_name_H-M   'P 1'
#
loop_
_entity.id
_entity.type
_entity.pdbx_description
1 polymer ?
#
loop_
_entity_poly.entity_id
_entity_poly.type
_entity_poly.pdbx_seq_one_letter_code
_entity_poly.pdbx_strand_id
1 'polypeptide(L)'
;MIDPSDFAVRDGATDTDHTGLRAVFRAFVVALILLAAASVPFLLAVVESTSSQAEITETHAAPSATMLSWIPKDSDDEETYVIENYALTLSTHVHKNGERFAFLRVRAPTGESTSIYGQVGYPIPSAGFGVGKLDPKSSTQQVIFTSYTGGLHCCTKITMLELVEGKWRKVELGLWDGDPLPEFPDDVDGDGTPDLVLKDDRFDYAFAPYTESHKPPRIFNIDAAKLVEVGQSSRYRAIYEADMHRAHAGCVKHKNAACAAFVASASRLGKRDWAWEVMLAHYRPSTDWDFPTKCKVARVNDLCPPGRSEQFRDFPDALAWFLTDTGYTKR
;
A
#
# COMPACT_ATOMS: atom_id res chain seq x y z
N MET A 1 34.45 17.29 -6.30
CA MET A 1 34.25 18.58 -6.97
C MET A 1 34.28 18.31 -8.46
N ILE A 2 33.14 18.17 -9.08
CA ILE A 2 32.97 18.04 -10.53
C ILE A 2 32.11 19.22 -10.94
N ASP A 3 32.63 19.99 -11.88
CA ASP A 3 32.09 21.25 -12.39
C ASP A 3 30.83 21.01 -13.24
N PRO A 4 29.75 21.79 -13.10
CA PRO A 4 28.48 21.60 -13.79
C PRO A 4 28.39 22.21 -15.20
N SER A 5 29.50 22.54 -15.89
CA SER A 5 29.48 23.36 -17.11
C SER A 5 29.61 22.60 -18.45
N ASP A 6 29.57 21.25 -18.50
CA ASP A 6 29.77 20.49 -19.72
C ASP A 6 28.53 19.77 -20.27
N PHE A 7 27.44 20.50 -20.54
CA PHE A 7 26.42 20.04 -21.46
C PHE A 7 25.89 21.18 -22.33
N ALA A 8 26.66 21.46 -23.38
CA ALA A 8 26.21 22.34 -24.48
C ALA A 8 25.49 21.49 -25.54
N VAL A 9 24.21 21.72 -25.69
CA VAL A 9 23.36 21.20 -26.75
C VAL A 9 23.73 21.96 -28.05
N ARG A 10 24.10 21.22 -29.10
CA ARG A 10 24.26 21.74 -30.46
C ARG A 10 22.90 21.75 -31.16
N ASP A 11 22.41 22.95 -31.43
CA ASP A 11 21.36 23.20 -32.40
C ASP A 11 21.90 23.02 -33.80
N GLY A 12 21.26 22.14 -34.56
CA GLY A 12 21.47 21.97 -36.01
C GLY A 12 20.20 22.32 -36.75
N ALA A 13 20.10 23.56 -37.20
CA ALA A 13 19.08 24.00 -38.16
C ALA A 13 19.45 23.54 -39.55
N THR A 14 18.50 22.94 -40.27
CA THR A 14 18.48 22.93 -41.74
C THR A 14 17.09 23.33 -42.22
N ASP A 15 17.10 24.53 -42.75
CA ASP A 15 16.10 25.19 -43.55
C ASP A 15 16.03 24.54 -44.95
N THR A 16 14.84 24.19 -45.42
CA THR A 16 14.56 24.00 -46.82
C THR A 16 13.15 24.49 -47.14
N ASP A 17 13.17 25.67 -47.72
CA ASP A 17 12.15 26.36 -48.46
C ASP A 17 11.70 25.57 -49.71
N HIS A 18 10.40 25.38 -49.89
CA HIS A 18 9.81 25.20 -51.24
C HIS A 18 8.43 25.84 -51.30
N THR A 19 8.49 27.03 -51.84
CA THR A 19 7.37 27.75 -52.46
C THR A 19 6.84 27.02 -53.71
N GLY A 20 5.53 27.10 -53.90
CA GLY A 20 4.96 27.16 -55.25
C GLY A 20 3.99 26.03 -55.58
N LEU A 21 2.74 26.24 -55.69
CA LEU A 21 2.04 26.49 -56.95
C LEU A 21 0.54 26.72 -56.74
N ARG A 22 0.10 27.89 -57.19
CA ARG A 22 -1.31 28.24 -57.43
C ARG A 22 -1.76 27.62 -58.75
N ALA A 23 -3.03 27.25 -58.85
CA ALA A 23 -3.98 27.49 -59.96
C ALA A 23 -5.19 26.57 -59.79
N VAL A 24 -6.36 27.12 -59.53
CA VAL A 24 -7.37 27.57 -60.49
C VAL A 24 -7.90 26.45 -61.40
N PHE A 25 -9.14 26.03 -61.20
CA PHE A 25 -10.13 25.95 -62.28
C PHE A 25 -11.55 26.11 -61.80
N ARG A 26 -12.23 26.96 -62.50
CA ARG A 26 -13.60 27.42 -62.37
C ARG A 26 -14.60 26.47 -63.04
N ALA A 27 -15.78 26.39 -62.48
CA ALA A 27 -17.12 26.52 -63.08
C ALA A 27 -17.54 25.65 -64.26
N PHE A 28 -18.72 25.06 -64.15
CA PHE A 28 -19.80 25.00 -65.14
C PHE A 28 -21.04 24.51 -64.41
N VAL A 29 -22.06 25.31 -64.17
CA VAL A 29 -23.18 25.85 -64.91
C VAL A 29 -24.24 24.80 -65.32
N VAL A 30 -25.36 24.84 -64.60
CA VAL A 30 -26.78 24.81 -64.97
C VAL A 30 -27.34 23.73 -65.95
N ALA A 31 -28.34 23.03 -65.48
CA ALA A 31 -29.58 22.80 -66.22
C ALA A 31 -30.80 22.49 -65.31
N LEU A 32 -31.78 23.32 -65.43
CA LEU A 32 -33.13 23.25 -64.89
C LEU A 32 -33.91 22.12 -65.58
N ILE A 33 -34.65 21.31 -64.85
CA ILE A 33 -35.92 20.72 -65.30
C ILE A 33 -36.88 20.68 -64.10
N LEU A 34 -37.96 21.48 -64.22
CA LEU A 34 -39.16 21.44 -63.42
C LEU A 34 -40.02 20.23 -63.82
N LEU A 35 -40.37 19.38 -62.88
CA LEU A 35 -41.58 18.56 -63.00
C LEU A 35 -42.22 18.48 -61.62
N ALA A 36 -43.35 19.10 -61.49
CA ALA A 36 -44.24 19.02 -60.33
C ALA A 36 -44.90 17.64 -60.30
N ALA A 37 -44.72 16.96 -59.20
CA ALA A 37 -45.61 15.86 -58.80
C ALA A 37 -45.85 15.95 -57.31
N ALA A 38 -47.08 16.11 -56.95
CA ALA A 38 -47.57 16.13 -55.60
C ALA A 38 -47.31 14.77 -54.94
N SER A 39 -46.61 14.77 -53.84
CA SER A 39 -46.52 13.60 -52.97
C SER A 39 -46.49 14.02 -51.51
N VAL A 40 -47.40 13.42 -50.82
CA VAL A 40 -47.70 13.38 -49.39
C VAL A 40 -46.44 13.40 -48.53
N PRO A 41 -46.32 14.22 -47.48
CA PRO A 41 -45.22 14.13 -46.55
C PRO A 41 -45.40 12.88 -45.70
N PHE A 42 -44.65 11.84 -45.98
CA PHE A 42 -44.44 10.73 -45.09
C PHE A 42 -43.49 11.22 -43.97
N LEU A 43 -44.04 11.53 -42.80
CA LEU A 43 -43.28 11.82 -41.61
C LEU A 43 -42.60 10.52 -41.17
N LEU A 44 -41.38 10.25 -41.62
CA LEU A 44 -40.48 9.30 -40.98
C LEU A 44 -40.02 9.94 -39.67
N ALA A 45 -40.67 9.60 -38.58
CA ALA A 45 -40.13 9.78 -37.25
C ALA A 45 -38.90 8.85 -37.15
N VAL A 46 -37.72 9.42 -37.33
CA VAL A 46 -36.49 8.76 -36.91
C VAL A 46 -36.53 8.70 -35.39
N VAL A 47 -36.96 7.55 -34.89
CA VAL A 47 -36.73 7.22 -33.47
C VAL A 47 -35.20 6.97 -33.37
N GLU A 48 -34.48 8.02 -32.98
CA GLU A 48 -33.12 7.84 -32.45
C GLU A 48 -33.28 7.00 -31.20
N SER A 49 -33.10 5.71 -31.36
CA SER A 49 -32.81 4.79 -30.27
C SER A 49 -31.45 5.19 -29.69
N THR A 50 -31.47 6.12 -28.74
CA THR A 50 -30.35 6.24 -27.82
C THR A 50 -30.25 4.90 -27.05
N SER A 51 -29.54 3.95 -27.62
CA SER A 51 -29.07 2.82 -26.87
C SER A 51 -28.10 3.40 -25.85
N SER A 52 -28.55 3.67 -24.65
CA SER A 52 -27.70 3.74 -23.48
C SER A 52 -26.98 2.39 -23.44
N GLN A 53 -25.76 2.34 -23.96
CA GLN A 53 -24.85 1.26 -23.62
C GLN A 53 -24.69 1.35 -22.10
N ALA A 54 -25.44 0.53 -21.38
CA ALA A 54 -25.13 0.26 -19.99
C ALA A 54 -23.69 -0.29 -20.01
N GLU A 55 -22.78 0.49 -19.49
CA GLU A 55 -21.39 0.08 -19.26
C GLU A 55 -21.46 -1.21 -18.44
N ILE A 56 -21.05 -2.33 -19.05
CA ILE A 56 -21.08 -3.64 -18.40
C ILE A 56 -19.91 -3.66 -17.45
N THR A 57 -20.11 -3.21 -16.22
CA THR A 57 -19.17 -3.38 -15.14
C THR A 57 -19.04 -4.89 -14.86
N GLU A 58 -17.86 -5.43 -15.03
CA GLU A 58 -17.58 -6.84 -14.73
C GLU A 58 -17.81 -7.09 -13.24
N THR A 59 -18.61 -8.12 -12.91
CA THR A 59 -18.97 -8.43 -11.52
C THR A 59 -18.42 -9.79 -11.14
N HIS A 60 -17.61 -9.86 -10.11
CA HIS A 60 -16.97 -11.06 -9.59
C HIS A 60 -17.51 -11.43 -8.22
N ALA A 61 -17.85 -12.70 -8.01
CA ALA A 61 -18.14 -13.23 -6.67
C ALA A 61 -16.81 -13.71 -6.03
N ALA A 62 -16.59 -13.38 -4.76
CA ALA A 62 -15.41 -13.82 -4.04
C ALA A 62 -15.77 -14.28 -2.62
N PRO A 63 -14.97 -15.17 -2.01
CA PRO A 63 -15.20 -15.66 -0.65
C PRO A 63 -14.92 -14.57 0.39
N SER A 64 -15.58 -14.69 1.54
CA SER A 64 -15.29 -13.93 2.74
C SER A 64 -13.90 -14.25 3.28
N ALA A 65 -13.34 -13.35 4.10
CA ALA A 65 -12.04 -13.50 4.76
C ALA A 65 -10.91 -13.88 3.78
N THR A 66 -10.94 -13.28 2.59
CA THR A 66 -9.90 -13.43 1.57
C THR A 66 -9.40 -12.06 1.14
N MET A 67 -8.10 -11.89 1.04
CA MET A 67 -7.51 -10.70 0.40
C MET A 67 -7.46 -10.91 -1.12
N LEU A 68 -7.99 -9.95 -1.84
CA LEU A 68 -7.95 -9.86 -3.29
C LEU A 68 -7.04 -8.71 -3.71
N SER A 69 -6.42 -8.85 -4.87
CA SER A 69 -5.61 -7.81 -5.48
C SER A 69 -6.32 -7.23 -6.69
N TRP A 70 -6.27 -5.92 -6.85
CA TRP A 70 -6.76 -5.22 -8.02
C TRP A 70 -5.66 -4.34 -8.60
N ILE A 71 -5.44 -4.48 -9.89
CA ILE A 71 -4.53 -3.66 -10.70
C ILE A 71 -5.29 -3.34 -11.98
N PRO A 72 -5.59 -2.05 -12.28
CA PRO A 72 -6.35 -1.68 -13.46
C PRO A 72 -5.62 -2.08 -14.74
N LYS A 73 -6.37 -2.58 -15.71
CA LYS A 73 -5.86 -2.91 -17.05
C LYS A 73 -5.61 -1.64 -17.86
N ASP A 74 -6.47 -0.63 -17.66
CA ASP A 74 -6.37 0.70 -18.26
C ASP A 74 -6.91 1.80 -17.33
N SER A 75 -7.01 3.05 -17.81
CA SER A 75 -7.44 4.19 -16.99
C SER A 75 -8.93 4.19 -16.66
N ASP A 76 -9.73 3.48 -17.43
CA ASP A 76 -11.19 3.48 -17.35
C ASP A 76 -11.73 2.15 -16.78
N ASP A 77 -10.82 1.29 -16.32
CA ASP A 77 -11.16 0.00 -15.75
C ASP A 77 -11.96 0.16 -14.45
N GLU A 78 -13.14 -0.43 -14.42
CA GLU A 78 -14.01 -0.51 -13.24
C GLU A 78 -14.47 -1.95 -13.04
N GLU A 79 -14.13 -2.52 -11.89
CA GLU A 79 -14.50 -3.88 -11.54
C GLU A 79 -15.31 -3.88 -10.24
N THR A 80 -16.37 -4.71 -10.19
CA THR A 80 -17.20 -4.89 -8.99
C THR A 80 -17.06 -6.31 -8.46
N TYR A 81 -16.78 -6.41 -7.17
CA TYR A 81 -16.70 -7.68 -6.43
C TYR A 81 -17.84 -7.75 -5.41
N VAL A 82 -18.45 -8.92 -5.30
CA VAL A 82 -19.48 -9.20 -4.30
C VAL A 82 -18.95 -10.20 -3.28
N ILE A 83 -18.80 -9.76 -2.04
CA ILE A 83 -18.29 -10.55 -0.92
C ILE A 83 -19.23 -10.38 0.26
N GLU A 84 -19.81 -11.46 0.79
CA GLU A 84 -20.78 -11.40 1.91
C GLU A 84 -21.93 -10.39 1.68
N ASN A 85 -22.41 -10.29 0.42
CA ASN A 85 -23.40 -9.30 -0.01
C ASN A 85 -22.95 -7.82 0.08
N TYR A 86 -21.69 -7.54 0.37
CA TYR A 86 -21.09 -6.22 0.13
C TYR A 86 -20.70 -6.12 -1.35
N ALA A 87 -21.04 -5.02 -1.98
CA ALA A 87 -20.54 -4.70 -3.32
C ALA A 87 -19.36 -3.73 -3.20
N LEU A 88 -18.20 -4.14 -3.71
CA LEU A 88 -16.95 -3.38 -3.71
C LEU A 88 -16.61 -3.05 -5.16
N THR A 89 -16.73 -1.80 -5.53
CA THR A 89 -16.38 -1.34 -6.88
C THR A 89 -15.04 -0.60 -6.83
N LEU A 90 -14.06 -1.12 -7.57
CA LEU A 90 -12.74 -0.53 -7.71
C LEU A 90 -12.62 0.13 -9.08
N SER A 91 -12.01 1.31 -9.10
CA SER A 91 -11.72 2.06 -10.33
C SER A 91 -10.49 2.94 -10.14
N THR A 92 -9.95 3.45 -11.24
CA THR A 92 -8.89 4.46 -11.20
C THR A 92 -9.52 5.85 -11.15
N HIS A 93 -9.10 6.65 -10.19
CA HIS A 93 -9.42 8.08 -10.16
C HIS A 93 -8.18 8.90 -10.56
N VAL A 94 -8.37 9.81 -11.52
CA VAL A 94 -7.31 10.70 -12.01
C VAL A 94 -7.56 12.12 -11.50
N HIS A 95 -6.61 12.67 -10.77
CA HIS A 95 -6.67 14.04 -10.27
C HIS A 95 -6.29 15.04 -11.37
N LYS A 96 -6.64 16.32 -11.20
CA LYS A 96 -6.34 17.39 -12.18
C LYS A 96 -4.84 17.56 -12.51
N ASN A 97 -3.96 17.16 -11.59
CA ASN A 97 -2.50 17.17 -11.77
C ASN A 97 -1.97 15.89 -12.45
N GLY A 98 -2.84 14.97 -12.86
CA GLY A 98 -2.48 13.70 -13.49
C GLY A 98 -2.14 12.56 -12.53
N GLU A 99 -2.15 12.78 -11.22
CA GLU A 99 -1.98 11.73 -10.23
C GLU A 99 -3.13 10.72 -10.28
N ARG A 100 -2.80 9.45 -10.14
CA ARG A 100 -3.75 8.33 -10.19
C ARG A 100 -3.86 7.67 -8.85
N PHE A 101 -5.09 7.31 -8.48
CA PHE A 101 -5.43 6.69 -7.20
C PHE A 101 -6.32 5.48 -7.46
N ALA A 102 -6.13 4.40 -6.71
CA ALA A 102 -7.16 3.40 -6.59
C ALA A 102 -8.33 3.99 -5.81
N PHE A 103 -9.52 3.87 -6.34
CA PHE A 103 -10.76 4.36 -5.73
C PHE A 103 -11.65 3.17 -5.42
N LEU A 104 -12.05 3.04 -4.16
CA LEU A 104 -12.96 2.01 -3.72
C LEU A 104 -14.30 2.63 -3.33
N ARG A 105 -15.38 2.15 -3.94
CA ARG A 105 -16.77 2.37 -3.50
C ARG A 105 -17.28 1.09 -2.85
N VAL A 106 -17.85 1.22 -1.67
CA VAL A 106 -18.43 0.09 -0.93
C VAL A 106 -19.91 0.33 -0.72
N ARG A 107 -20.73 -0.69 -0.99
CA ARG A 107 -22.15 -0.72 -0.64
C ARG A 107 -22.40 -1.91 0.28
N ALA A 108 -22.94 -1.64 1.46
CA ALA A 108 -23.34 -2.66 2.43
C ALA A 108 -24.60 -3.42 1.99
N PRO A 109 -24.85 -4.63 2.54
CA PRO A 109 -26.09 -5.39 2.29
C PRO A 109 -27.36 -4.61 2.64
N THR A 110 -27.29 -3.72 3.60
CA THR A 110 -28.36 -2.86 4.09
C THR A 110 -28.60 -1.63 3.19
N GLY A 111 -27.72 -1.36 2.23
CA GLY A 111 -27.84 -0.35 1.19
C GLY A 111 -26.99 0.90 1.38
N GLU A 112 -26.40 1.12 2.57
CA GLU A 112 -25.53 2.27 2.84
C GLU A 112 -24.24 2.16 2.03
N SER A 113 -23.82 3.30 1.47
CA SER A 113 -22.62 3.37 0.63
C SER A 113 -21.61 4.35 1.18
N THR A 114 -20.34 4.05 0.92
CA THR A 114 -19.20 4.93 1.19
C THR A 114 -18.15 4.77 0.11
N SER A 115 -17.15 5.67 0.10
CA SER A 115 -16.03 5.56 -0.81
C SER A 115 -14.76 6.09 -0.17
N ILE A 116 -13.62 5.57 -0.60
CA ILE A 116 -12.29 6.03 -0.19
C ILE A 116 -11.33 6.06 -1.37
N TYR A 117 -10.37 6.98 -1.29
CA TYR A 117 -9.22 7.02 -2.17
C TYR A 117 -8.04 6.28 -1.53
N GLY A 118 -7.36 5.50 -2.33
CA GLY A 118 -6.05 4.93 -1.98
C GLY A 118 -4.96 6.00 -1.97
N GLN A 119 -3.72 5.55 -2.01
CA GLN A 119 -2.55 6.40 -2.19
C GLN A 119 -2.30 6.67 -3.68
N VAL A 120 -1.53 7.70 -3.98
CA VAL A 120 -1.03 7.93 -5.33
C VAL A 120 -0.24 6.71 -5.77
N GLY A 121 -0.66 6.06 -6.85
CA GLY A 121 0.02 4.90 -7.40
C GLY A 121 0.91 5.29 -8.58
N TYR A 122 2.14 4.78 -8.61
CA TYR A 122 3.05 4.98 -9.72
C TYR A 122 3.72 3.66 -10.12
N PRO A 123 3.79 3.32 -11.40
CA PRO A 123 3.18 3.98 -12.57
C PRO A 123 1.66 3.77 -12.66
N ILE A 124 1.13 2.78 -11.97
CA ILE A 124 -0.28 2.36 -11.98
C ILE A 124 -0.73 2.19 -10.53
N PRO A 125 -1.91 2.70 -10.13
CA PRO A 125 -2.43 2.44 -8.80
C PRO A 125 -2.75 0.96 -8.62
N SER A 126 -2.49 0.43 -7.43
CA SER A 126 -2.87 -0.93 -7.07
C SER A 126 -3.52 -0.95 -5.70
N ALA A 127 -4.39 -1.90 -5.47
CA ALA A 127 -5.09 -2.06 -4.21
C ALA A 127 -5.22 -3.54 -3.83
N GLY A 128 -5.20 -3.79 -2.53
CA GLY A 128 -5.70 -5.02 -1.95
C GLY A 128 -7.00 -4.73 -1.20
N PHE A 129 -7.90 -5.68 -1.14
CA PHE A 129 -9.16 -5.52 -0.43
C PHE A 129 -9.74 -6.87 -0.01
N GLY A 130 -10.60 -6.83 0.99
CA GLY A 130 -11.30 -8.01 1.47
C GLY A 130 -12.43 -7.63 2.43
N VAL A 131 -13.34 -8.55 2.66
CA VAL A 131 -14.45 -8.40 3.61
C VAL A 131 -14.42 -9.57 4.57
N GLY A 132 -14.51 -9.29 5.84
CA GLY A 132 -14.55 -10.32 6.88
C GLY A 132 -14.71 -9.72 8.26
N LYS A 133 -14.79 -10.59 9.25
CA LYS A 133 -14.88 -10.21 10.66
C LYS A 133 -13.47 -9.90 11.16
N LEU A 134 -13.20 -8.67 11.55
CA LEU A 134 -11.92 -8.22 12.10
C LEU A 134 -12.04 -7.82 13.58
N ASP A 135 -13.16 -7.20 13.94
CA ASP A 135 -13.51 -6.92 15.33
C ASP A 135 -14.65 -7.85 15.75
N PRO A 136 -14.41 -8.83 16.63
CA PRO A 136 -15.46 -9.76 17.08
C PRO A 136 -16.60 -9.08 17.83
N LYS A 137 -16.38 -7.86 18.37
CA LYS A 137 -17.40 -7.07 19.05
C LYS A 137 -18.32 -6.32 18.09
N SER A 138 -17.91 -6.12 16.84
CA SER A 138 -18.75 -5.48 15.84
C SER A 138 -19.91 -6.37 15.42
N SER A 139 -21.06 -5.79 15.14
CA SER A 139 -22.24 -6.50 14.61
C SER A 139 -22.15 -6.74 13.09
N THR A 140 -21.26 -6.03 12.39
CA THR A 140 -21.12 -6.09 10.94
C THR A 140 -19.75 -6.67 10.54
N GLN A 141 -19.63 -7.09 9.29
CA GLN A 141 -18.34 -7.37 8.67
C GLN A 141 -17.59 -6.05 8.46
N GLN A 142 -16.27 -6.12 8.42
CA GLN A 142 -15.41 -4.99 8.08
C GLN A 142 -14.83 -5.18 6.67
N VAL A 143 -14.55 -4.06 6.01
CA VAL A 143 -13.85 -4.04 4.74
C VAL A 143 -12.43 -3.57 5.00
N ILE A 144 -11.44 -4.39 4.66
CA ILE A 144 -10.04 -3.97 4.56
C ILE A 144 -9.78 -3.43 3.16
N PHE A 145 -9.03 -2.34 3.08
CA PHE A 145 -8.53 -1.76 1.85
C PHE A 145 -7.07 -1.37 2.04
N THR A 146 -6.21 -1.91 1.18
CA THR A 146 -4.79 -1.55 1.13
C THR A 146 -4.48 -0.83 -0.17
N SER A 147 -3.60 0.14 -0.14
CA SER A 147 -3.15 0.83 -1.34
C SER A 147 -1.68 1.21 -1.24
N TYR A 148 -0.94 0.86 -2.30
CA TYR A 148 0.50 1.09 -2.38
C TYR A 148 0.82 2.49 -2.91
N THR A 149 1.82 3.15 -2.33
CA THR A 149 2.22 4.52 -2.70
C THR A 149 3.08 4.61 -3.96
N GLY A 150 3.48 3.46 -4.53
CA GLY A 150 4.32 3.43 -5.74
C GLY A 150 5.82 3.69 -5.52
N GLY A 151 6.30 3.70 -4.28
CA GLY A 151 7.74 3.77 -3.97
C GLY A 151 8.48 2.46 -4.31
N LEU A 152 9.81 2.42 -4.15
CA LEU A 152 10.58 1.21 -4.44
C LEU A 152 10.20 0.02 -3.53
N HIS A 153 9.79 0.28 -2.30
CA HIS A 153 9.38 -0.73 -1.32
C HIS A 153 8.39 -0.19 -0.27
N CYS A 154 8.42 1.07 0.08
CA CYS A 154 7.49 1.70 1.01
C CYS A 154 6.52 2.58 0.23
N CYS A 155 5.31 2.67 0.62
CA CYS A 155 4.58 2.07 1.72
C CYS A 155 3.19 1.64 1.25
N THR A 156 2.61 0.68 1.92
CA THR A 156 1.21 0.31 1.74
C THR A 156 0.40 0.89 2.89
N LYS A 157 -0.61 1.69 2.57
CA LYS A 157 -1.60 2.17 3.54
C LYS A 157 -2.66 1.12 3.76
N ILE A 158 -2.92 0.79 5.01
CA ILE A 158 -4.03 -0.08 5.40
C ILE A 158 -5.16 0.78 5.97
N THR A 159 -6.36 0.59 5.45
CA THR A 159 -7.58 1.25 5.92
C THR A 159 -8.66 0.20 6.14
N MET A 160 -9.38 0.30 7.25
CA MET A 160 -10.57 -0.48 7.52
C MET A 160 -11.81 0.40 7.43
N LEU A 161 -12.87 -0.13 6.83
CA LEU A 161 -14.20 0.47 6.82
C LEU A 161 -15.15 -0.41 7.64
N GLU A 162 -15.94 0.20 8.47
CA GLU A 162 -16.91 -0.46 9.33
C GLU A 162 -18.23 0.30 9.31
N LEU A 163 -19.34 -0.44 9.23
CA LEU A 163 -20.68 0.14 9.32
C LEU A 163 -21.18 0.03 10.77
N VAL A 164 -21.33 1.16 11.44
CA VAL A 164 -21.81 1.26 12.83
C VAL A 164 -23.08 2.08 12.86
N GLU A 165 -24.16 1.49 13.34
CA GLU A 165 -25.48 2.18 13.44
C GLU A 165 -25.91 2.89 12.14
N GLY A 166 -25.72 2.23 11.00
CA GLY A 166 -26.05 2.75 9.67
C GLY A 166 -25.11 3.86 9.17
N LYS A 167 -23.97 4.08 9.80
CA LYS A 167 -22.96 5.06 9.38
C LYS A 167 -21.61 4.39 9.17
N TRP A 168 -20.99 4.71 8.04
CA TRP A 168 -19.65 4.24 7.76
C TRP A 168 -18.61 4.97 8.60
N ARG A 169 -17.74 4.21 9.23
CA ARG A 169 -16.56 4.67 9.94
C ARG A 169 -15.31 4.21 9.21
N LYS A 170 -14.40 5.14 8.95
CA LYS A 170 -13.08 4.88 8.39
C LYS A 170 -12.06 4.81 9.52
N VAL A 171 -11.26 3.77 9.53
CA VAL A 171 -10.17 3.54 10.50
C VAL A 171 -8.87 3.36 9.75
N GLU A 172 -7.91 4.23 10.00
CA GLU A 172 -6.57 4.11 9.42
C GLU A 172 -5.71 3.20 10.31
N LEU A 173 -5.22 2.09 9.73
CA LEU A 173 -4.42 1.09 10.42
C LEU A 173 -2.92 1.28 10.20
N GLY A 174 -2.52 2.37 9.57
CA GLY A 174 -1.13 2.79 9.39
C GLY A 174 -0.60 2.64 7.96
N LEU A 175 0.68 3.01 7.85
CA LEU A 175 1.52 2.83 6.66
C LEU A 175 2.57 1.78 7.00
N TRP A 176 2.72 0.79 6.12
CA TRP A 176 3.57 -0.37 6.35
C TRP A 176 4.40 -0.65 5.10
N ASP A 177 5.58 -1.19 5.30
CA ASP A 177 6.49 -1.50 4.19
C ASP A 177 6.03 -2.73 3.39
N GLY A 178 6.21 -2.68 2.08
CA GLY A 178 5.92 -3.77 1.15
C GLY A 178 4.43 -4.12 1.06
N ASP A 179 4.13 -5.40 1.01
CA ASP A 179 2.79 -5.99 1.08
C ASP A 179 2.55 -6.52 2.51
N PRO A 180 1.94 -5.73 3.39
CA PRO A 180 1.81 -6.08 4.80
C PRO A 180 0.70 -7.11 5.07
N LEU A 181 -0.28 -7.25 4.17
CA LEU A 181 -1.42 -8.15 4.31
C LEU A 181 -1.63 -8.98 3.03
N PRO A 182 -0.74 -9.94 2.74
CA PRO A 182 -0.91 -10.83 1.59
C PRO A 182 -2.12 -11.77 1.74
N GLU A 183 -2.54 -12.01 2.98
CA GLU A 183 -3.70 -12.82 3.36
C GLU A 183 -4.62 -12.02 4.29
N PHE A 184 -5.89 -12.39 4.33
CA PHE A 184 -6.84 -11.77 5.25
C PHE A 184 -6.48 -12.17 6.69
N PRO A 185 -6.57 -11.25 7.67
CA PRO A 185 -6.27 -11.55 9.06
C PRO A 185 -7.07 -12.74 9.60
N ASP A 186 -6.38 -13.67 10.25
CA ASP A 186 -6.95 -14.88 10.84
C ASP A 186 -6.62 -14.97 12.33
N ASP A 187 -7.41 -15.72 13.08
CA ASP A 187 -7.20 -15.98 14.50
C ASP A 187 -6.06 -17.00 14.69
N VAL A 188 -4.82 -16.49 14.81
CA VAL A 188 -3.62 -17.35 14.86
C VAL A 188 -3.29 -17.87 16.27
N ASP A 189 -3.92 -17.29 17.32
CA ASP A 189 -3.70 -17.71 18.71
C ASP A 189 -4.90 -18.48 19.31
N GLY A 190 -6.01 -18.59 18.57
CA GLY A 190 -7.20 -19.35 18.94
C GLY A 190 -8.07 -18.67 19.99
N ASP A 191 -8.03 -17.34 20.11
CA ASP A 191 -8.84 -16.60 21.09
C ASP A 191 -10.18 -16.07 20.53
N GLY A 192 -10.43 -16.28 19.25
CA GLY A 192 -11.63 -15.85 18.54
C GLY A 192 -11.54 -14.44 17.96
N THR A 193 -10.37 -13.79 18.05
CA THR A 193 -10.10 -12.47 17.50
C THR A 193 -9.09 -12.57 16.36
N PRO A 194 -9.37 -12.09 15.15
CA PRO A 194 -8.41 -12.09 14.08
C PRO A 194 -7.18 -11.23 14.38
N ASP A 195 -6.01 -11.75 14.02
CA ASP A 195 -4.71 -11.16 14.24
C ASP A 195 -4.12 -10.57 12.96
N LEU A 196 -3.72 -9.31 13.01
CA LEU A 196 -2.90 -8.70 11.97
C LEU A 196 -1.42 -8.97 12.31
N VAL A 197 -0.82 -9.94 11.62
CA VAL A 197 0.60 -10.27 11.78
C VAL A 197 1.40 -9.45 10.80
N LEU A 198 1.90 -8.30 11.24
CA LEU A 198 2.65 -7.35 10.44
C LEU A 198 4.16 -7.49 10.72
N LYS A 199 4.99 -6.92 9.87
CA LYS A 199 6.44 -6.85 10.08
C LYS A 199 6.80 -5.54 10.78
N ASP A 200 7.81 -5.56 11.64
CA ASP A 200 8.27 -4.34 12.34
C ASP A 200 9.20 -3.52 11.45
N ASP A 201 8.64 -2.55 10.75
CA ASP A 201 9.36 -1.69 9.82
C ASP A 201 10.41 -0.79 10.50
N ARG A 202 10.38 -0.68 11.83
CA ARG A 202 11.42 0.03 12.58
C ARG A 202 12.81 -0.62 12.44
N PHE A 203 12.85 -1.89 12.03
CA PHE A 203 14.09 -2.61 11.73
C PHE A 203 14.62 -2.35 10.32
N ASP A 204 13.84 -1.71 9.43
CA ASP A 204 14.32 -1.32 8.11
C ASP A 204 15.42 -0.28 8.26
N TYR A 205 16.52 -0.49 7.56
CA TYR A 205 17.72 0.35 7.62
C TYR A 205 18.34 0.53 9.01
N ALA A 206 17.83 -0.14 10.05
CA ALA A 206 18.36 0.04 11.42
C ALA A 206 19.78 -0.48 11.58
N PHE A 207 20.08 -1.66 11.02
CA PHE A 207 21.37 -2.32 11.21
C PHE A 207 21.99 -2.87 9.92
N ALA A 208 21.36 -2.63 8.77
CA ALA A 208 21.82 -3.00 7.44
C ALA A 208 21.02 -2.23 6.37
N PRO A 209 21.45 -2.25 5.09
CA PRO A 209 20.62 -1.80 3.97
C PRO A 209 19.29 -2.54 3.92
N TYR A 210 18.27 -1.93 3.30
CA TYR A 210 16.93 -2.49 3.20
C TYR A 210 16.89 -3.98 2.80
N THR A 211 17.61 -4.35 1.76
CA THR A 211 17.63 -5.72 1.22
C THR A 211 18.23 -6.76 2.18
N GLU A 212 18.94 -6.30 3.20
CA GLU A 212 19.54 -7.15 4.25
C GLU A 212 18.86 -6.97 5.61
N SER A 213 17.91 -6.04 5.70
CA SER A 213 17.11 -5.82 6.91
C SER A 213 16.27 -7.07 7.22
N HIS A 214 16.15 -7.39 8.50
CA HIS A 214 15.31 -8.48 8.98
C HIS A 214 14.31 -7.90 9.97
N LYS A 215 13.03 -7.99 9.61
CA LYS A 215 11.90 -7.42 10.36
C LYS A 215 11.20 -8.49 11.18
N PRO A 216 11.29 -8.47 12.52
CA PRO A 216 10.52 -9.39 13.35
C PRO A 216 9.01 -9.10 13.25
N PRO A 217 8.14 -10.08 13.58
CA PRO A 217 6.71 -9.85 13.56
C PRO A 217 6.25 -8.91 14.67
N ARG A 218 5.22 -8.10 14.35
CA ARG A 218 4.37 -7.39 15.31
C ARG A 218 2.94 -7.85 15.11
N ILE A 219 2.24 -8.12 16.20
CA ILE A 219 0.91 -8.72 16.14
C ILE A 219 -0.08 -7.76 16.79
N PHE A 220 -1.19 -7.51 16.08
CA PHE A 220 -2.22 -6.57 16.47
C PHE A 220 -3.59 -7.20 16.35
N ASN A 221 -4.51 -6.82 17.26
CA ASN A 221 -5.94 -7.01 17.10
C ASN A 221 -6.62 -5.67 16.78
N ILE A 222 -7.85 -5.75 16.29
CA ILE A 222 -8.73 -4.59 16.22
C ILE A 222 -9.71 -4.66 17.39
N ASP A 223 -9.64 -3.68 18.26
CA ASP A 223 -10.56 -3.53 19.39
C ASP A 223 -11.19 -2.14 19.37
N ALA A 224 -12.51 -2.07 19.30
CA ALA A 224 -13.27 -0.82 19.21
C ALA A 224 -12.73 0.15 18.14
N ALA A 225 -12.44 -0.39 16.96
CA ALA A 225 -11.86 0.31 15.81
C ALA A 225 -10.48 0.95 16.08
N LYS A 226 -9.67 0.31 16.91
CA LYS A 226 -8.28 0.69 17.16
C LYS A 226 -7.38 -0.51 16.94
N LEU A 227 -6.21 -0.25 16.38
CA LEU A 227 -5.14 -1.23 16.28
C LEU A 227 -4.46 -1.34 17.65
N VAL A 228 -4.55 -2.52 18.29
CA VAL A 228 -3.99 -2.79 19.62
C VAL A 228 -2.88 -3.82 19.48
N GLU A 229 -1.66 -3.49 19.89
CA GLU A 229 -0.54 -4.43 19.86
C GLU A 229 -0.69 -5.49 20.96
N VAL A 230 -0.79 -6.76 20.56
CA VAL A 230 -1.01 -7.92 21.43
C VAL A 230 0.14 -8.93 21.43
N GLY A 231 1.16 -8.70 20.61
CA GLY A 231 2.30 -9.59 20.38
C GLY A 231 3.13 -9.97 21.61
N GLN A 232 2.81 -9.43 22.79
CA GLN A 232 3.47 -9.81 24.06
C GLN A 232 2.86 -11.07 24.69
N SER A 233 1.71 -11.56 24.19
CA SER A 233 1.07 -12.76 24.68
C SER A 233 1.90 -14.01 24.36
N SER A 234 1.98 -14.93 25.32
CA SER A 234 2.63 -16.22 25.12
C SER A 234 1.94 -17.13 24.09
N ARG A 235 0.72 -16.81 23.69
CA ARG A 235 -0.03 -17.54 22.66
C ARG A 235 0.61 -17.43 21.28
N TYR A 236 1.32 -16.33 21.00
CA TYR A 236 2.04 -16.12 19.74
C TYR A 236 3.44 -16.77 19.69
N ARG A 237 3.72 -17.67 20.65
CA ARG A 237 5.03 -18.37 20.74
C ARG A 237 5.49 -18.95 19.40
N ALA A 238 4.62 -19.65 18.66
CA ALA A 238 4.99 -20.33 17.43
C ALA A 238 5.49 -19.34 16.35
N ILE A 239 4.86 -18.16 16.25
CA ILE A 239 5.22 -17.10 15.30
C ILE A 239 6.63 -16.58 15.62
N TYR A 240 6.87 -16.25 16.89
CA TYR A 240 8.19 -15.75 17.31
C TYR A 240 9.28 -16.83 17.27
N GLU A 241 8.95 -18.10 17.53
CA GLU A 241 9.91 -19.21 17.38
C GLU A 241 10.32 -19.39 15.90
N ALA A 242 9.37 -19.35 14.97
CA ALA A 242 9.67 -19.44 13.54
C ALA A 242 10.56 -18.27 13.07
N ASP A 243 10.26 -17.04 13.50
CA ASP A 243 11.07 -15.87 13.16
C ASP A 243 12.45 -15.92 13.82
N MET A 244 12.53 -16.27 15.11
CA MET A 244 13.78 -16.43 15.85
C MET A 244 14.71 -17.42 15.15
N HIS A 245 14.20 -18.56 14.66
CA HIS A 245 15.01 -19.54 13.93
C HIS A 245 15.54 -18.99 12.59
N ARG A 246 14.70 -18.27 11.83
CA ARG A 246 15.14 -17.63 10.60
C ARG A 246 16.23 -16.59 10.85
N ALA A 247 15.99 -15.72 11.83
CA ALA A 247 16.92 -14.65 12.19
C ALA A 247 18.24 -15.22 12.74
N HIS A 248 18.19 -16.28 13.58
CA HIS A 248 19.36 -16.98 14.06
C HIS A 248 20.25 -17.47 12.91
N ALA A 249 19.67 -18.10 11.88
CA ALA A 249 20.42 -18.57 10.72
C ALA A 249 21.15 -17.44 9.96
N GLY A 250 20.65 -16.22 10.00
CA GLY A 250 21.33 -15.03 9.50
C GLY A 250 22.39 -14.48 10.46
N CYS A 251 22.11 -14.48 11.76
CA CYS A 251 23.01 -13.99 12.80
C CYS A 251 24.33 -14.79 12.84
N VAL A 252 24.27 -16.11 12.79
CA VAL A 252 25.48 -16.98 12.75
C VAL A 252 26.30 -16.80 11.46
N LYS A 253 25.76 -16.12 10.46
CA LYS A 253 26.46 -15.67 9.25
C LYS A 253 26.97 -14.23 9.36
N HIS A 254 27.06 -13.70 10.56
CA HIS A 254 27.57 -12.37 10.88
C HIS A 254 26.77 -11.21 10.26
N LYS A 255 25.43 -11.37 10.15
CA LYS A 255 24.53 -10.33 9.67
C LYS A 255 23.90 -9.57 10.86
N ASN A 256 24.32 -8.32 11.10
CA ASN A 256 23.87 -7.53 12.24
C ASN A 256 22.34 -7.33 12.30
N ALA A 257 21.68 -7.06 11.17
CA ALA A 257 20.22 -6.94 11.14
C ALA A 257 19.52 -8.24 11.55
N ALA A 258 20.03 -9.39 11.11
CA ALA A 258 19.51 -10.68 11.53
C ALA A 258 19.78 -10.97 13.02
N CYS A 259 20.96 -10.57 13.55
CA CYS A 259 21.25 -10.64 14.98
C CYS A 259 20.29 -9.78 15.80
N ALA A 260 19.95 -8.57 15.33
CA ALA A 260 18.99 -7.70 15.99
C ALA A 260 17.59 -8.32 16.05
N ALA A 261 17.08 -8.83 14.93
CA ALA A 261 15.78 -9.49 14.88
C ALA A 261 15.76 -10.80 15.69
N PHE A 262 16.85 -11.55 15.69
CA PHE A 262 16.99 -12.76 16.51
C PHE A 262 16.81 -12.46 18.00
N VAL A 263 17.52 -11.45 18.52
CA VAL A 263 17.38 -11.04 19.93
C VAL A 263 15.99 -10.47 20.21
N ALA A 264 15.39 -9.73 19.27
CA ALA A 264 14.02 -9.19 19.39
C ALA A 264 12.99 -10.32 19.56
N SER A 265 12.96 -11.29 18.65
CA SER A 265 12.01 -12.41 18.70
C SER A 265 12.28 -13.32 19.91
N ALA A 266 13.55 -13.57 20.26
CA ALA A 266 13.92 -14.30 21.47
C ALA A 266 13.46 -13.59 22.74
N SER A 267 13.44 -12.24 22.75
CA SER A 267 12.94 -11.46 23.90
C SER A 267 11.47 -11.70 24.15
N ARG A 268 10.64 -11.80 23.08
CA ARG A 268 9.21 -12.16 23.17
C ARG A 268 8.98 -13.56 23.75
N LEU A 269 9.99 -14.44 23.61
CA LEU A 269 9.97 -15.82 24.11
C LEU A 269 10.57 -15.99 25.51
N GLY A 270 11.02 -14.88 26.14
CA GLY A 270 11.75 -14.95 27.40
C GLY A 270 13.15 -15.56 27.32
N LYS A 271 13.73 -15.62 26.09
CA LYS A 271 15.06 -16.23 25.80
C LYS A 271 16.11 -15.16 25.49
N ARG A 272 15.88 -13.91 25.91
CA ARG A 272 16.73 -12.76 25.56
C ARG A 272 18.20 -12.98 25.91
N ASP A 273 18.48 -13.43 27.15
CA ASP A 273 19.87 -13.50 27.62
C ASP A 273 20.68 -14.54 26.85
N TRP A 274 20.11 -15.70 26.57
CA TRP A 274 20.72 -16.69 25.68
C TRP A 274 20.97 -16.11 24.27
N ALA A 275 19.98 -15.46 23.70
CA ALA A 275 20.09 -14.88 22.36
C ALA A 275 21.12 -13.75 22.32
N TRP A 276 21.26 -13.01 23.41
CA TRP A 276 22.28 -11.98 23.55
C TRP A 276 23.71 -12.54 23.51
N GLU A 277 23.97 -13.63 24.24
CA GLU A 277 25.27 -14.31 24.21
C GLU A 277 25.58 -14.85 22.81
N VAL A 278 24.61 -15.44 22.14
CA VAL A 278 24.79 -15.90 20.75
C VAL A 278 25.09 -14.71 19.84
N MET A 279 24.37 -13.62 19.98
CA MET A 279 24.59 -12.39 19.21
C MET A 279 26.00 -11.86 19.43
N LEU A 280 26.47 -11.78 20.69
CA LEU A 280 27.83 -11.31 21.01
C LEU A 280 28.93 -12.17 20.36
N ALA A 281 28.68 -13.48 20.20
CA ALA A 281 29.60 -14.38 19.54
C ALA A 281 29.65 -14.25 18.01
N HIS A 282 28.58 -13.66 17.40
CA HIS A 282 28.38 -13.70 15.95
C HIS A 282 28.21 -12.35 15.27
N TYR A 283 27.98 -11.25 15.99
CA TYR A 283 27.82 -9.95 15.33
C TYR A 283 29.11 -9.53 14.60
N ARG A 284 28.97 -8.66 13.61
CA ARG A 284 30.10 -8.05 12.90
C ARG A 284 30.50 -6.75 13.61
N PRO A 285 31.69 -6.67 14.24
CA PRO A 285 32.11 -5.48 14.98
C PRO A 285 32.37 -4.26 14.09
N SER A 286 32.91 -4.47 12.88
CA SER A 286 33.14 -3.40 11.91
C SER A 286 32.08 -3.47 10.81
N THR A 287 31.41 -2.35 10.58
CA THR A 287 30.42 -2.20 9.52
C THR A 287 30.51 -0.77 8.97
N ASP A 288 30.29 -0.62 7.68
CA ASP A 288 30.16 0.69 7.03
C ASP A 288 28.74 1.26 7.16
N TRP A 289 27.84 0.56 7.88
CA TRP A 289 26.46 0.95 8.10
C TRP A 289 26.31 1.69 9.43
N ASP A 290 25.70 2.87 9.39
CA ASP A 290 25.40 3.68 10.57
C ASP A 290 24.31 3.01 11.43
N PHE A 291 24.49 3.01 12.75
CA PHE A 291 23.49 2.53 13.69
C PHE A 291 22.39 3.56 13.94
N PRO A 292 21.19 3.14 14.38
CA PRO A 292 20.15 4.06 14.84
C PRO A 292 20.70 4.99 15.92
N THR A 293 20.27 6.24 15.90
CA THR A 293 20.70 7.25 16.87
C THR A 293 19.67 7.48 17.96
N LYS A 294 20.13 7.67 19.19
CA LYS A 294 19.29 8.04 20.32
C LYS A 294 19.05 9.55 20.30
N CYS A 295 17.79 9.97 20.36
CA CYS A 295 17.46 11.37 20.55
C CYS A 295 17.52 11.76 22.03
N LYS A 296 18.30 12.80 22.38
CA LYS A 296 18.49 13.29 23.76
C LYS A 296 17.29 14.09 24.28
N VAL A 297 16.38 14.46 23.40
CA VAL A 297 15.17 15.26 23.70
C VAL A 297 13.96 14.62 23.05
N ALA A 298 12.76 15.07 23.39
CA ALA A 298 11.56 14.64 22.70
C ALA A 298 11.65 14.93 21.19
N ARG A 299 11.25 13.96 20.37
CA ARG A 299 11.19 14.13 18.92
C ARG A 299 10.10 15.13 18.54
N VAL A 300 10.34 15.90 17.48
CA VAL A 300 9.37 16.81 16.90
C VAL A 300 8.99 16.27 15.53
N ASN A 301 7.72 15.95 15.32
CA ASN A 301 7.22 15.27 14.11
C ASN A 301 8.05 14.00 13.79
N ASP A 302 8.30 13.18 14.81
CA ASP A 302 9.10 11.94 14.76
C ASP A 302 10.58 12.14 14.40
N LEU A 303 11.04 13.35 14.22
CA LEU A 303 12.44 13.70 13.92
C LEU A 303 13.17 14.17 15.17
N CYS A 304 14.42 13.74 15.28
CA CYS A 304 15.32 14.28 16.30
C CYS A 304 15.83 15.66 15.88
N PRO A 305 15.67 16.70 16.70
CA PRO A 305 16.20 18.03 16.37
C PRO A 305 17.69 18.00 16.08
N PRO A 306 18.20 18.83 15.16
CA PRO A 306 19.60 18.89 14.78
C PRO A 306 20.53 19.05 16.00
N GLY A 307 21.61 18.27 16.04
CA GLY A 307 22.61 18.30 17.13
C GLY A 307 22.11 17.69 18.46
N ARG A 308 20.92 17.08 18.49
CA ARG A 308 20.37 16.41 19.67
C ARG A 308 20.40 14.89 19.60
N SER A 309 20.99 14.30 18.55
CA SER A 309 21.24 12.87 18.44
C SER A 309 22.53 12.46 19.14
N GLU A 310 22.53 11.25 19.66
CA GLU A 310 23.67 10.57 20.23
C GLU A 310 23.96 9.30 19.41
N GLN A 311 25.20 9.15 18.98
CA GLN A 311 25.70 7.97 18.29
C GLN A 311 26.09 6.91 19.31
N PHE A 312 25.87 5.66 18.95
CA PHE A 312 26.34 4.54 19.75
C PHE A 312 27.76 4.16 19.33
N ARG A 313 28.51 3.66 20.29
CA ARG A 313 29.90 3.27 20.10
C ARG A 313 30.05 2.00 19.26
N ASP A 314 29.14 1.04 19.46
CA ASP A 314 29.17 -0.26 18.81
C ASP A 314 27.77 -0.83 18.63
N PHE A 315 27.68 -1.94 17.91
CA PHE A 315 26.39 -2.61 17.63
C PHE A 315 25.67 -3.10 18.90
N PRO A 316 26.30 -3.74 19.90
CA PRO A 316 25.64 -4.15 21.13
C PRO A 316 24.98 -2.98 21.88
N ASP A 317 25.68 -1.86 22.03
CA ASP A 317 25.14 -0.66 22.70
C ASP A 317 23.92 -0.11 21.92
N ALA A 318 24.02 0.00 20.60
CA ALA A 318 22.91 0.44 19.73
C ALA A 318 21.71 -0.51 19.82
N LEU A 319 21.95 -1.81 19.78
CA LEU A 319 20.90 -2.82 19.84
C LEU A 319 20.21 -2.84 21.21
N ALA A 320 20.94 -2.73 22.31
CA ALA A 320 20.35 -2.70 23.65
C ALA A 320 19.37 -1.53 23.81
N TRP A 321 19.78 -0.34 23.35
CA TRP A 321 18.92 0.82 23.34
C TRP A 321 17.72 0.62 22.39
N PHE A 322 17.95 0.18 21.17
CA PHE A 322 16.93 0.01 20.15
C PHE A 322 15.81 -0.95 20.57
N LEU A 323 16.17 -2.10 21.16
CA LEU A 323 15.21 -3.07 21.68
C LEU A 323 14.39 -2.52 22.83
N THR A 324 14.96 -1.63 23.64
CA THR A 324 14.23 -0.94 24.73
C THR A 324 13.31 0.14 24.18
N ASP A 325 13.78 0.95 23.22
CA ASP A 325 13.01 2.02 22.57
C ASP A 325 11.83 1.46 21.76
N THR A 326 12.03 0.31 21.12
CA THR A 326 10.99 -0.40 20.35
C THR A 326 10.12 -1.34 21.18
N GLY A 327 10.36 -1.47 22.49
CA GLY A 327 9.51 -2.22 23.43
C GLY A 327 9.67 -3.74 23.40
N TYR A 328 10.78 -4.26 22.88
CA TYR A 328 11.12 -5.69 22.99
C TYR A 328 11.71 -6.05 24.35
N THR A 329 12.36 -5.10 25.00
CA THR A 329 12.88 -5.25 26.34
C THR A 329 12.33 -4.17 27.27
N LYS A 330 12.22 -4.46 28.56
CA LYS A 330 11.83 -3.47 29.57
C LYS A 330 12.98 -2.52 29.86
N ARG A 331 12.67 -1.28 30.19
CA ARG A 331 13.63 -0.30 30.72
C ARG A 331 14.14 -0.72 32.08
#